data_cf7e132ec64ab347784453706b97556a
#
_entry.id   cf7e132ec64ab347784453706b97556a
#
_cell.length_a   1.000
_cell.length_b   1.000
_cell.length_c   1.000
_cell.angle_alpha   90.00
_cell.angle_beta   90.00
_cell.angle_gamma   90.00
#
_symmetry.space_group_name_H-M   'P 1'
#
loop_
_entity.id
_entity.type
_entity.pdbx_description
1 polymer ?
#
loop_
_entity_poly.entity_id
_entity_poly.type
_entity_poly.pdbx_seq_one_letter_code
_entity_poly.pdbx_strand_id
1 'polypeptide(L)'
;LYGDNSLLLYALQLRYDIEDIISVASEALTDGSDDKKCDLIYIDRDSGFAVVAQAYMKKNPTETDLAKVNKASDLNTAASWIFTRDINDIPDRIKDSVSELQEAIKDGDINTVYFWYVHNMNEKNNPEVQEELNTVQIAAQKLVNNLAGDNSVKIVSLEVGNDTIERWYNSSSKRITIEEEIDVEGNGKAFEVKGGKWKSCVTAVKGS
;
A
#
# COMPACT_ATOMS: atom_id res chain seq x y z
N LEU A 1 16.93 -11.71 5.85
CA LEU A 1 17.49 -10.41 6.21
C LEU A 1 16.47 -9.61 7.04
N TYR A 2 15.17 -9.63 6.66
CA TYR A 2 14.11 -8.81 7.24
C TYR A 2 13.13 -9.60 8.15
N GLY A 3 13.38 -10.87 8.44
CA GLY A 3 12.53 -11.68 9.33
C GLY A 3 11.07 -11.69 8.94
N ASP A 4 10.20 -11.41 9.91
CA ASP A 4 8.73 -11.38 9.72
C ASP A 4 8.28 -10.21 8.80
N ASN A 5 9.10 -9.17 8.64
CA ASN A 5 8.83 -8.04 7.75
C ASN A 5 9.04 -8.34 6.26
N SER A 6 9.64 -9.50 5.92
CA SER A 6 9.84 -9.91 4.52
C SER A 6 8.54 -9.99 3.74
N LEU A 7 7.46 -10.47 4.35
CA LEU A 7 6.14 -10.56 3.71
C LEU A 7 5.54 -9.18 3.47
N LEU A 8 5.72 -8.27 4.42
CA LEU A 8 5.26 -6.89 4.32
C LEU A 8 5.95 -6.16 3.15
N LEU A 9 7.28 -6.27 3.06
CA LEU A 9 8.05 -5.70 1.95
C LEU A 9 7.67 -6.33 0.60
N TYR A 10 7.45 -7.64 0.57
CA TYR A 10 6.99 -8.34 -0.63
C TYR A 10 5.60 -7.86 -1.07
N ALA A 11 4.67 -7.70 -0.13
CA ALA A 11 3.35 -7.16 -0.42
C ALA A 11 3.43 -5.73 -0.98
N LEU A 12 4.28 -4.88 -0.40
CA LEU A 12 4.51 -3.51 -0.86
C LEU A 12 5.07 -3.51 -2.28
N GLN A 13 6.10 -4.33 -2.54
CA GLN A 13 6.71 -4.48 -3.86
C GLN A 13 5.69 -4.94 -4.92
N LEU A 14 4.90 -5.95 -4.62
CA LEU A 14 3.87 -6.46 -5.55
C LEU A 14 2.79 -5.42 -5.86
N ARG A 15 2.40 -4.64 -4.86
CA ARG A 15 1.28 -3.69 -5.02
C ARG A 15 1.66 -2.46 -5.82
N TYR A 16 2.89 -1.97 -5.68
CA TYR A 16 3.35 -0.70 -6.22
C TYR A 16 4.50 -0.82 -7.21
N ASP A 17 4.87 -2.06 -7.59
CA ASP A 17 5.94 -2.37 -8.57
C ASP A 17 7.28 -1.68 -8.23
N ILE A 18 7.66 -1.75 -6.95
CA ILE A 18 8.87 -1.09 -6.43
C ILE A 18 10.10 -1.82 -6.94
N GLU A 19 10.96 -1.14 -7.70
CA GLU A 19 12.18 -1.73 -8.26
C GLU A 19 13.25 -1.97 -7.19
N ASP A 20 13.51 -0.99 -6.31
CA ASP A 20 14.51 -1.07 -5.23
C ASP A 20 13.87 -1.18 -3.85
N ILE A 21 13.32 -2.36 -3.56
CA ILE A 21 12.71 -2.64 -2.25
C ILE A 21 13.73 -2.64 -1.11
N ILE A 22 15.03 -2.79 -1.39
CA ILE A 22 16.09 -2.79 -0.36
C ILE A 22 16.29 -1.37 0.19
N SER A 23 16.36 -0.38 -0.68
CA SER A 23 16.41 1.02 -0.26
C SER A 23 15.16 1.41 0.51
N VAL A 24 13.98 1.08 -0.01
CA VAL A 24 12.70 1.31 0.68
C VAL A 24 12.67 0.65 2.06
N ALA A 25 13.16 -0.58 2.20
CA ALA A 25 13.19 -1.26 3.49
C ALA A 25 14.05 -0.53 4.53
N SER A 26 15.14 0.11 4.12
CA SER A 26 16.02 0.84 5.04
C SER A 26 15.39 2.13 5.58
N GLU A 27 14.49 2.73 4.83
CA GLU A 27 13.83 3.99 5.15
C GLU A 27 12.47 3.81 5.82
N ALA A 28 11.70 2.84 5.32
CA ALA A 28 10.29 2.67 5.71
C ALA A 28 10.05 1.70 6.87
N LEU A 29 10.98 0.76 7.17
CA LEU A 29 10.80 -0.18 8.27
C LEU A 29 11.00 0.50 9.63
N THR A 30 9.98 0.42 10.45
CA THR A 30 9.94 0.99 11.80
C THR A 30 9.93 -0.06 12.92
N ASP A 31 9.86 -1.35 12.57
CA ASP A 31 9.79 -2.48 13.50
C ASP A 31 10.93 -2.45 14.54
N GLY A 32 10.57 -2.68 15.79
CA GLY A 32 11.51 -2.72 16.91
C GLY A 32 10.86 -2.44 18.27
N SER A 33 11.71 -2.23 19.26
CA SER A 33 11.23 -1.79 20.57
C SER A 33 10.67 -0.37 20.47
N ASP A 34 9.44 -0.16 20.89
CA ASP A 34 8.77 1.14 20.91
C ASP A 34 8.32 1.68 19.53
N ASP A 35 8.05 0.78 18.58
CA ASP A 35 7.51 1.05 17.24
C ASP A 35 6.05 1.56 17.22
N LYS A 36 5.41 1.59 18.39
CA LYS A 36 4.00 2.00 18.57
C LYS A 36 2.99 1.20 17.72
N LYS A 37 3.31 -0.08 17.49
CA LYS A 37 2.48 -1.01 16.71
C LYS A 37 2.43 -0.67 15.23
N CYS A 38 3.55 -0.19 14.72
CA CYS A 38 3.75 0.12 13.32
C CYS A 38 5.08 -0.47 12.86
N ASP A 39 5.03 -1.44 11.97
CA ASP A 39 6.21 -2.12 11.46
C ASP A 39 6.76 -1.45 10.20
N LEU A 40 5.94 -0.63 9.52
CA LEU A 40 6.33 0.12 8.33
C LEU A 40 5.51 1.40 8.17
N ILE A 41 6.22 2.48 7.78
CA ILE A 41 5.64 3.71 7.24
C ILE A 41 6.34 3.98 5.89
N TYR A 42 5.63 3.77 4.79
CA TYR A 42 6.10 4.07 3.44
C TYR A 42 5.37 5.29 2.89
N ILE A 43 6.10 6.23 2.30
CA ILE A 43 5.57 7.49 1.80
C ILE A 43 5.98 7.65 0.35
N ASP A 44 5.00 7.89 -0.53
CA ASP A 44 5.20 8.20 -1.94
C ASP A 44 4.50 9.53 -2.24
N ARG A 45 5.26 10.62 -2.13
CA ARG A 45 4.77 11.98 -2.39
C ARG A 45 4.42 12.19 -3.86
N ASP A 46 5.17 11.57 -4.77
CA ASP A 46 4.95 11.71 -6.22
C ASP A 46 3.63 11.09 -6.65
N SER A 47 3.29 9.95 -6.07
CA SER A 47 2.01 9.25 -6.31
C SER A 47 0.89 9.68 -5.36
N GLY A 48 1.19 10.46 -4.33
CA GLY A 48 0.22 11.05 -3.41
C GLY A 48 -0.33 10.09 -2.36
N PHE A 49 0.40 9.04 -1.98
CA PHE A 49 -0.08 8.08 -0.98
C PHE A 49 0.99 7.70 0.05
N ALA A 50 0.51 7.16 1.17
CA ALA A 50 1.35 6.51 2.16
C ALA A 50 0.75 5.17 2.62
N VAL A 51 1.61 4.28 3.12
CA VAL A 51 1.22 2.99 3.71
C VAL A 51 1.75 2.92 5.14
N VAL A 52 0.86 2.72 6.08
CA VAL A 52 1.15 2.40 7.49
C VAL A 52 0.78 0.95 7.70
N ALA A 53 1.71 0.11 8.13
CA ALA A 53 1.45 -1.32 8.20
C ALA A 53 1.91 -1.98 9.50
N GLN A 54 1.14 -2.99 9.90
CA GLN A 54 1.47 -3.96 10.95
C GLN A 54 1.51 -5.35 10.33
N ALA A 55 2.57 -6.11 10.60
CA ALA A 55 2.73 -7.48 10.13
C ALA A 55 2.51 -8.52 11.23
N TYR A 56 2.05 -9.69 10.83
CA TYR A 56 2.02 -10.87 11.69
C TYR A 56 2.30 -12.13 10.87
N MET A 57 3.36 -12.84 11.21
CA MET A 57 3.65 -14.12 10.58
C MET A 57 3.51 -15.28 11.56
N LYS A 58 2.76 -16.31 11.17
CA LYS A 58 2.72 -17.59 11.86
C LYS A 58 3.78 -18.50 11.27
N LYS A 59 4.59 -19.14 12.12
CA LYS A 59 5.74 -19.96 11.71
C LYS A 59 5.36 -21.15 10.82
N ASN A 60 4.21 -21.79 11.08
CA ASN A 60 3.70 -22.92 10.33
C ASN A 60 2.18 -22.71 10.16
N PRO A 61 1.74 -21.87 9.21
CA PRO A 61 0.32 -21.66 9.00
C PRO A 61 -0.32 -22.88 8.33
N THR A 62 -1.56 -23.15 8.70
CA THR A 62 -2.44 -24.14 8.04
C THR A 62 -3.58 -23.41 7.36
N GLU A 63 -4.31 -24.10 6.47
CA GLU A 63 -5.45 -23.51 5.76
C GLU A 63 -6.60 -23.05 6.67
N THR A 64 -6.67 -23.57 7.87
CA THR A 64 -7.70 -23.25 8.87
C THR A 64 -7.27 -22.20 9.89
N ASP A 65 -6.02 -21.78 9.83
CA ASP A 65 -5.52 -20.75 10.76
C ASP A 65 -6.11 -19.38 10.42
N LEU A 66 -6.46 -18.66 11.46
CA LEU A 66 -7.00 -17.31 11.37
C LEU A 66 -5.96 -16.28 11.81
N ALA A 67 -5.98 -15.14 11.16
CA ALA A 67 -5.18 -14.00 11.55
C ALA A 67 -5.60 -13.47 12.94
N LYS A 68 -4.65 -12.94 13.69
CA LYS A 68 -4.92 -12.42 15.03
C LYS A 68 -5.63 -11.06 14.98
N VAL A 69 -6.85 -11.02 15.46
CA VAL A 69 -7.69 -9.82 15.51
C VAL A 69 -7.04 -8.65 16.26
N ASN A 70 -6.37 -8.95 17.38
CA ASN A 70 -5.67 -7.92 18.16
C ASN A 70 -4.52 -7.25 17.41
N LYS A 71 -3.95 -7.89 16.40
CA LYS A 71 -2.91 -7.30 15.54
C LYS A 71 -3.50 -6.31 14.53
N ALA A 72 -4.69 -6.57 14.02
CA ALA A 72 -5.43 -5.59 13.24
C ALA A 72 -5.79 -4.36 14.11
N SER A 73 -6.27 -4.60 15.32
CA SER A 73 -6.60 -3.56 16.29
C SER A 73 -5.40 -2.70 16.74
N ASP A 74 -4.19 -3.26 16.73
CA ASP A 74 -2.93 -2.53 17.03
C ASP A 74 -2.73 -1.30 16.13
N LEU A 75 -3.26 -1.29 14.91
CA LEU A 75 -3.22 -0.15 13.98
C LEU A 75 -3.96 1.10 14.49
N ASN A 76 -4.91 0.98 15.42
CA ASN A 76 -5.50 2.13 16.11
C ASN A 76 -4.45 2.88 16.94
N THR A 77 -3.54 2.14 17.58
CA THR A 77 -2.43 2.74 18.32
C THR A 77 -1.48 3.47 17.38
N ALA A 78 -1.09 2.85 16.25
CA ALA A 78 -0.28 3.49 15.23
C ALA A 78 -0.91 4.79 14.73
N ALA A 79 -2.20 4.76 14.33
CA ALA A 79 -2.92 5.94 13.86
C ALA A 79 -2.93 7.07 14.91
N SER A 80 -3.16 6.74 16.17
CA SER A 80 -3.14 7.73 17.26
C SER A 80 -1.77 8.39 17.40
N TRP A 81 -0.69 7.60 17.40
CA TRP A 81 0.67 8.15 17.52
C TRP A 81 1.04 9.00 16.31
N ILE A 82 0.74 8.54 15.11
CA ILE A 82 1.08 9.23 13.85
C ILE A 82 0.33 10.57 13.71
N PHE A 83 -0.97 10.61 14.01
CA PHE A 83 -1.79 11.76 13.66
C PHE A 83 -2.08 12.74 14.80
N THR A 84 -1.81 12.38 16.07
CA THR A 84 -2.20 13.23 17.21
C THR A 84 -1.06 13.71 18.07
N ARG A 85 0.12 13.10 17.96
CA ARG A 85 1.24 13.45 18.84
C ARG A 85 2.09 14.57 18.26
N ASP A 86 2.59 15.44 19.15
CA ASP A 86 3.67 16.36 18.79
C ASP A 86 4.92 15.55 18.45
N ILE A 87 5.69 16.00 17.46
CA ILE A 87 6.86 15.28 16.99
C ILE A 87 7.93 15.09 18.08
N ASN A 88 7.95 15.96 19.08
CA ASN A 88 8.87 15.84 20.21
C ASN A 88 8.51 14.69 21.16
N ASP A 89 7.25 14.25 21.16
CA ASP A 89 6.74 13.14 21.97
C ASP A 89 6.83 11.79 21.26
N ILE A 90 7.19 11.80 19.96
CA ILE A 90 7.32 10.59 19.14
C ILE A 90 8.64 9.89 19.48
N PRO A 91 8.62 8.54 19.69
CA PRO A 91 9.86 7.76 19.87
C PRO A 91 10.81 7.89 18.69
N ASP A 92 12.11 7.97 18.98
CA ASP A 92 13.14 8.13 17.95
C ASP A 92 13.05 7.11 16.82
N ARG A 93 12.60 5.90 17.14
CA ARG A 93 12.48 4.81 16.18
C ARG A 93 11.55 5.10 14.99
N ILE A 94 10.47 5.84 15.23
CA ILE A 94 9.45 6.15 14.20
C ILE A 94 9.40 7.66 13.89
N LYS A 95 10.20 8.45 14.56
CA LYS A 95 10.11 9.92 14.56
C LYS A 95 10.29 10.52 13.18
N ASP A 96 11.30 10.09 12.46
CA ASP A 96 11.62 10.66 11.14
C ASP A 96 10.51 10.33 10.13
N SER A 97 10.06 9.08 10.08
CA SER A 97 8.96 8.66 9.19
C SER A 97 7.63 9.33 9.56
N VAL A 98 7.35 9.50 10.86
CA VAL A 98 6.13 10.22 11.31
C VAL A 98 6.20 11.71 10.96
N SER A 99 7.37 12.35 11.16
CA SER A 99 7.57 13.75 10.81
C SER A 99 7.33 13.98 9.32
N GLU A 100 7.94 13.15 8.49
CA GLU A 100 7.80 13.22 7.05
C GLU A 100 6.34 13.03 6.61
N LEU A 101 5.64 12.02 7.16
CA LEU A 101 4.24 11.79 6.84
C LEU A 101 3.34 12.95 7.27
N GLN A 102 3.55 13.50 8.48
CA GLN A 102 2.77 14.65 8.94
C GLN A 102 3.01 15.90 8.08
N GLU A 103 4.25 16.15 7.67
CA GLU A 103 4.60 17.24 6.77
C GLU A 103 3.95 17.04 5.39
N ALA A 104 4.11 15.87 4.78
CA ALA A 104 3.53 15.55 3.47
C ALA A 104 2.00 15.69 3.44
N ILE A 105 1.33 15.34 4.55
CA ILE A 105 -0.12 15.54 4.71
C ILE A 105 -0.47 17.04 4.78
N LYS A 106 0.27 17.82 5.55
CA LYS A 106 0.03 19.27 5.71
C LYS A 106 0.33 20.05 4.43
N ASP A 107 1.34 19.62 3.68
CA ASP A 107 1.70 20.20 2.39
C ASP A 107 0.71 19.86 1.26
N GLY A 108 -0.15 18.84 1.48
CA GLY A 108 -1.13 18.36 0.51
C GLY A 108 -0.55 17.37 -0.51
N ASP A 109 0.67 16.89 -0.29
CA ASP A 109 1.33 15.90 -1.16
C ASP A 109 0.72 14.51 -1.01
N ILE A 110 0.09 14.22 0.14
CA ILE A 110 -0.58 12.93 0.41
C ILE A 110 -2.09 13.13 0.44
N ASN A 111 -2.79 12.43 -0.44
CA ASN A 111 -4.26 12.38 -0.50
C ASN A 111 -4.88 11.07 -0.03
N THR A 112 -4.07 10.02 0.14
CA THR A 112 -4.55 8.72 0.61
C THR A 112 -3.53 8.07 1.55
N VAL A 113 -3.98 7.61 2.71
CA VAL A 113 -3.17 6.79 3.62
C VAL A 113 -3.82 5.43 3.78
N TYR A 114 -3.06 4.38 3.45
CA TYR A 114 -3.46 3.00 3.60
C TYR A 114 -2.99 2.45 4.94
N PHE A 115 -3.89 1.81 5.68
CA PHE A 115 -3.57 1.03 6.87
C PHE A 115 -3.63 -0.45 6.51
N TRP A 116 -2.49 -1.14 6.48
CA TRP A 116 -2.39 -2.53 6.12
C TRP A 116 -2.15 -3.42 7.33
N TYR A 117 -2.96 -4.47 7.46
CA TYR A 117 -2.64 -5.61 8.29
C TYR A 117 -2.17 -6.76 7.40
N VAL A 118 -0.86 -7.04 7.44
CA VAL A 118 -0.21 -8.04 6.57
C VAL A 118 0.04 -9.34 7.34
N HIS A 119 -0.37 -10.48 6.78
CA HIS A 119 -0.18 -11.78 7.42
C HIS A 119 -0.15 -12.93 6.40
N ASN A 120 0.39 -14.10 6.82
CA ASN A 120 0.53 -15.28 5.99
C ASN A 120 -0.59 -16.33 6.20
N MET A 121 -1.82 -15.89 6.43
CA MET A 121 -3.00 -16.75 6.60
C MET A 121 -4.09 -16.35 5.61
N ASN A 122 -5.15 -17.20 5.51
CA ASN A 122 -6.27 -16.90 4.65
C ASN A 122 -7.18 -15.81 5.24
N GLU A 123 -7.70 -14.94 4.37
CA GLU A 123 -8.58 -13.82 4.74
C GLU A 123 -10.06 -14.24 4.86
N LYS A 124 -10.47 -15.32 4.17
CA LYS A 124 -11.88 -15.65 3.89
C LYS A 124 -12.77 -15.96 5.10
N ASN A 125 -12.20 -16.24 6.26
CA ASN A 125 -12.97 -16.79 7.38
C ASN A 125 -12.87 -15.96 8.66
N ASN A 126 -12.39 -14.72 8.58
CA ASN A 126 -12.19 -13.90 9.76
C ASN A 126 -12.90 -12.53 9.68
N PRO A 127 -14.25 -12.50 9.85
CA PRO A 127 -15.00 -11.25 9.82
C PRO A 127 -14.56 -10.26 10.92
N GLU A 128 -14.04 -10.76 12.04
CA GLU A 128 -13.60 -9.93 13.16
C GLU A 128 -12.40 -9.03 12.77
N VAL A 129 -11.49 -9.50 11.90
CA VAL A 129 -10.40 -8.67 11.38
C VAL A 129 -10.94 -7.52 10.55
N GLN A 130 -11.97 -7.77 9.72
CA GLN A 130 -12.60 -6.72 8.92
C GLN A 130 -13.32 -5.69 9.79
N GLU A 131 -13.98 -6.11 10.87
CA GLU A 131 -14.60 -5.21 11.82
C GLU A 131 -13.58 -4.30 12.51
N GLU A 132 -12.43 -4.86 12.94
CA GLU A 132 -11.33 -4.08 13.51
C GLU A 132 -10.73 -3.10 12.49
N LEU A 133 -10.48 -3.53 11.28
CA LEU A 133 -9.96 -2.67 10.22
C LEU A 133 -10.93 -1.53 9.86
N ASN A 134 -12.23 -1.79 9.85
CA ASN A 134 -13.24 -0.75 9.69
C ASN A 134 -13.18 0.26 10.84
N THR A 135 -12.99 -0.22 12.08
CA THR A 135 -12.80 0.64 13.25
C THR A 135 -11.55 1.50 13.13
N VAL A 136 -10.43 0.93 12.70
CA VAL A 136 -9.18 1.65 12.39
C VAL A 136 -9.44 2.74 11.35
N GLN A 137 -10.09 2.40 10.25
CA GLN A 137 -10.38 3.36 9.18
C GLN A 137 -11.19 4.56 9.66
N ILE A 138 -12.27 4.31 10.41
CA ILE A 138 -13.14 5.37 10.94
C ILE A 138 -12.40 6.25 11.96
N ALA A 139 -11.63 5.63 12.85
CA ALA A 139 -10.86 6.35 13.87
C ALA A 139 -9.76 7.18 13.22
N ALA A 140 -8.93 6.59 12.37
CA ALA A 140 -7.84 7.25 11.69
C ALA A 140 -8.34 8.39 10.77
N GLN A 141 -9.50 8.23 10.10
CA GLN A 141 -10.10 9.30 9.29
C GLN A 141 -10.42 10.55 10.11
N LYS A 142 -10.93 10.38 11.32
CA LYS A 142 -11.20 11.52 12.22
C LYS A 142 -9.90 12.20 12.65
N LEU A 143 -8.87 11.42 12.94
CA LEU A 143 -7.59 11.93 13.39
C LEU A 143 -6.85 12.68 12.28
N VAL A 144 -6.79 12.11 11.07
CA VAL A 144 -6.11 12.73 9.94
C VAL A 144 -6.78 14.02 9.49
N ASN A 145 -8.11 14.11 9.55
CA ASN A 145 -8.83 15.35 9.22
C ASN A 145 -8.42 16.53 10.11
N ASN A 146 -8.10 16.26 11.39
CA ASN A 146 -7.61 17.31 12.29
C ASN A 146 -6.16 17.73 11.96
N LEU A 147 -5.34 16.80 11.48
CA LEU A 147 -3.95 17.07 11.10
C LEU A 147 -3.85 17.77 9.74
N ALA A 148 -4.69 17.38 8.79
CA ALA A 148 -4.63 17.83 7.39
C ALA A 148 -5.13 19.28 7.19
N GLY A 149 -5.86 19.85 8.15
CA GLY A 149 -6.41 21.20 8.02
C GLY A 149 -7.41 21.28 6.85
N ASP A 150 -7.08 22.10 5.86
CA ASP A 150 -7.91 22.29 4.65
C ASP A 150 -7.69 21.22 3.57
N ASN A 151 -6.67 20.37 3.73
CA ASN A 151 -6.37 19.30 2.79
C ASN A 151 -7.32 18.11 3.01
N SER A 152 -7.66 17.42 1.92
CA SER A 152 -8.50 16.22 1.96
C SER A 152 -7.64 14.97 1.89
N VAL A 153 -7.62 14.19 2.96
CA VAL A 153 -6.90 12.91 3.03
C VAL A 153 -7.87 11.77 3.28
N LYS A 154 -7.83 10.76 2.44
CA LYS A 154 -8.64 9.55 2.56
C LYS A 154 -7.89 8.48 3.32
N ILE A 155 -8.53 7.83 4.28
CA ILE A 155 -8.02 6.63 4.95
C ILE A 155 -8.67 5.39 4.33
N VAL A 156 -7.84 4.38 4.04
CA VAL A 156 -8.29 3.06 3.57
C VAL A 156 -7.60 1.99 4.39
N SER A 157 -8.35 1.14 5.06
CA SER A 157 -7.80 -0.03 5.75
C SER A 157 -7.92 -1.28 4.89
N LEU A 158 -6.93 -2.17 4.96
CA LEU A 158 -6.86 -3.37 4.13
C LEU A 158 -6.23 -4.53 4.91
N GLU A 159 -6.92 -5.69 4.88
CA GLU A 159 -6.31 -6.97 5.22
C GLU A 159 -5.54 -7.49 4.01
N VAL A 160 -4.27 -7.84 4.22
CA VAL A 160 -3.35 -8.33 3.20
C VAL A 160 -2.85 -9.71 3.64
N GLY A 161 -3.65 -10.72 3.35
CA GLY A 161 -3.31 -12.12 3.60
C GLY A 161 -2.93 -12.86 2.31
N ASN A 162 -2.93 -14.19 2.39
CA ASN A 162 -2.52 -15.04 1.28
C ASN A 162 -3.33 -14.80 0.00
N ASP A 163 -4.65 -14.65 0.11
CA ASP A 163 -5.52 -14.46 -1.06
C ASP A 163 -5.24 -13.13 -1.78
N THR A 164 -4.97 -12.06 -1.03
CA THR A 164 -4.62 -10.75 -1.60
C THR A 164 -3.23 -10.77 -2.23
N ILE A 165 -2.24 -11.36 -1.56
CA ILE A 165 -0.86 -11.49 -2.08
C ILE A 165 -0.85 -12.32 -3.36
N GLU A 166 -1.55 -13.47 -3.38
CA GLU A 166 -1.66 -14.31 -4.58
C GLU A 166 -2.32 -13.56 -5.74
N ARG A 167 -3.38 -12.82 -5.48
CA ARG A 167 -4.04 -11.98 -6.49
C ARG A 167 -3.11 -10.91 -7.05
N TRP A 168 -2.34 -10.21 -6.20
CA TRP A 168 -1.37 -9.22 -6.65
C TRP A 168 -0.23 -9.85 -7.45
N TYR A 169 0.32 -10.98 -6.99
CA TYR A 169 1.33 -11.74 -7.72
C TYR A 169 0.84 -12.17 -9.11
N ASN A 170 -0.36 -12.74 -9.18
CA ASN A 170 -0.95 -13.15 -10.45
C ASN A 170 -1.22 -11.95 -11.37
N SER A 171 -1.54 -10.79 -10.84
CA SER A 171 -1.78 -9.56 -11.61
C SER A 171 -0.48 -8.97 -12.14
N SER A 172 0.60 -8.95 -11.35
CA SER A 172 1.91 -8.48 -11.77
C SER A 172 2.55 -9.36 -12.85
N SER A 173 2.21 -10.66 -12.86
CA SER A 173 2.74 -11.64 -13.82
C SER A 173 1.95 -11.73 -15.12
N LYS A 174 0.73 -11.17 -15.17
CA LYS A 174 -0.11 -11.21 -16.37
C LYS A 174 0.27 -10.09 -17.33
N ARG A 175 0.47 -10.44 -18.61
CA ARG A 175 0.53 -9.44 -19.68
C ARG A 175 -0.79 -8.68 -19.68
N ILE A 176 -0.72 -7.36 -19.77
CA ILE A 176 -1.90 -6.53 -20.00
C ILE A 176 -2.42 -6.90 -21.39
N THR A 177 -3.52 -7.63 -21.42
CA THR A 177 -4.25 -7.91 -22.66
C THR A 177 -5.42 -6.94 -22.70
N ILE A 178 -5.37 -5.98 -23.58
CA ILE A 178 -6.48 -5.05 -23.84
C ILE A 178 -7.27 -5.64 -24.99
N GLU A 179 -8.48 -6.09 -24.72
CA GLU A 179 -9.46 -6.55 -25.71
C GLU A 179 -10.52 -5.46 -25.92
N GLU A 180 -10.08 -4.28 -26.34
CA GLU A 180 -10.97 -3.20 -26.69
C GLU A 180 -10.82 -2.86 -28.17
N GLU A 181 -11.95 -2.59 -28.84
CA GLU A 181 -11.94 -1.99 -30.18
C GLU A 181 -11.54 -0.53 -30.05
N ILE A 182 -10.39 -0.19 -30.61
CA ILE A 182 -9.90 1.18 -30.67
C ILE A 182 -10.25 1.74 -32.04
N ASP A 183 -11.15 2.74 -32.08
CA ASP A 183 -11.41 3.49 -33.30
C ASP A 183 -10.18 4.29 -33.70
N VAL A 184 -9.60 3.92 -34.82
CA VAL A 184 -8.44 4.60 -35.39
C VAL A 184 -8.93 5.70 -36.31
N GLU A 185 -8.74 6.97 -35.93
CA GLU A 185 -8.96 8.08 -36.87
C GLU A 185 -7.97 7.97 -38.03
N GLY A 186 -8.44 7.49 -39.15
CA GLY A 186 -7.59 7.38 -40.30
C GLY A 186 -8.33 7.52 -41.61
N ASN A 187 -8.19 8.66 -42.23
CA ASN A 187 -8.31 8.80 -43.67
C ASN A 187 -7.08 8.14 -44.36
N GLY A 188 -6.87 6.84 -44.13
CA GLY A 188 -6.02 5.99 -44.93
C GLY A 188 -4.50 6.27 -44.97
N LYS A 189 -3.94 6.95 -43.97
CA LYS A 189 -2.49 7.20 -43.87
C LYS A 189 -1.85 6.50 -42.68
N ALA A 190 -2.02 5.17 -42.62
CA ALA A 190 -1.19 4.37 -41.72
C ALA A 190 0.19 4.17 -42.37
N PHE A 191 1.26 4.42 -41.64
CA PHE A 191 2.60 4.03 -42.10
C PHE A 191 2.78 2.53 -41.94
N GLU A 192 2.88 1.84 -43.06
CA GLU A 192 3.12 0.41 -43.08
C GLU A 192 4.65 0.14 -43.12
N VAL A 193 5.16 -0.57 -42.12
CA VAL A 193 6.55 -1.05 -42.06
C VAL A 193 6.53 -2.56 -42.24
N LYS A 194 7.28 -3.07 -43.22
CA LYS A 194 7.36 -4.50 -43.53
C LYS A 194 8.73 -5.04 -43.23
N GLY A 195 8.82 -6.11 -42.47
CA GLY A 195 9.99 -6.96 -42.36
C GLY A 195 9.76 -8.31 -43.05
N GLY A 196 10.77 -9.14 -43.17
CA GLY A 196 10.67 -10.42 -43.91
C GLY A 196 9.56 -11.37 -43.45
N LYS A 197 9.17 -11.32 -42.19
CA LYS A 197 8.14 -12.19 -41.59
C LYS A 197 7.09 -11.41 -40.76
N TRP A 198 7.11 -10.09 -40.79
CA TRP A 198 6.18 -9.27 -40.03
C TRP A 198 5.78 -8.00 -40.79
N LYS A 199 4.62 -7.49 -40.42
CA LYS A 199 4.07 -6.24 -40.93
C LYS A 199 3.55 -5.44 -39.74
N SER A 200 3.87 -4.18 -39.67
CA SER A 200 3.44 -3.23 -38.64
C SER A 200 2.77 -2.04 -39.29
N CYS A 201 1.70 -1.57 -38.66
CA CYS A 201 1.02 -0.33 -39.03
C CYS A 201 1.17 0.67 -37.89
N VAL A 202 1.67 1.87 -38.17
CA VAL A 202 1.69 2.99 -37.22
C VAL A 202 0.59 3.95 -37.58
N THR A 203 -0.28 4.25 -36.62
CA THR A 203 -1.41 5.13 -36.83
C THR A 203 -1.61 6.04 -35.62
N ALA A 204 -2.36 7.13 -35.78
CA ALA A 204 -2.71 8.01 -34.67
C ALA A 204 -4.05 7.60 -34.08
N VAL A 205 -4.17 7.62 -32.76
CA VAL A 205 -5.42 7.43 -32.01
C VAL A 205 -5.74 8.72 -31.30
N LYS A 206 -7.03 9.06 -31.24
CA LYS A 206 -7.48 10.21 -30.48
C LYS A 206 -7.36 9.88 -29.00
N GLY A 207 -6.58 10.67 -28.25
CA GLY A 207 -6.59 10.62 -26.80
C GLY A 207 -7.88 11.16 -26.24
N SER A 208 -8.42 10.49 -25.23
CA SER A 208 -9.57 10.97 -24.45
C SER A 208 -9.12 11.97 -23.39
#